data_443abf0f77664c2f3788b9854d4594e7
#
_entry.id   443abf0f77664c2f3788b9854d4594e7
#
_cell.length_a   1.000
_cell.length_b   1.000
_cell.length_c   1.000
_cell.angle_alpha   90.00
_cell.angle_beta   90.00
_cell.angle_gamma   90.00
#
_symmetry.space_group_name_H-M   'P 1'
#
loop_
_entity.id
_entity.type
_entity.pdbx_description
1 polymer ?
#
loop_
_entity_poly.entity_id
_entity_poly.type
_entity_poly.pdbx_seq_one_letter_code
_entity_poly.pdbx_strand_id
1 'polypeptide(L)'
;MEFIFPLKQNVGAPSIPLVNKGDSIKRGQLIATKPAGVLGTYLYSSIDGKVKSITDSQIIIEEQNTDFSHYVPLKKKSPGELIDEAGIVGLGGAGFPTATKLNVDFKGKGTVIVNAAECEPILSHNVSRLEKDPEKILRGLEIVMDLVNASHGIIAIKGIHKDAILSIKKVLRNERFSIFPLENIYPMGEERALIRETLGVLLEPDQLPSAASAIVINAETLFRIYEAVDLCKPLIDKDMTVAGKLKEDASVHIFTDIPIGMKVKDVLAKAGGPGPHYGELIMGGPFTGKRTSLESPVVKTTGGIIAAEEFLPAPDKIGLLVCACGADAERLKQQAASMGAEVVGIEYCKQARPVKNSRKCENPGRCPGQVQKVLNLKKAGAKAVLISNCTDCTNTVMSCAPQLNLPVYHCTDDALRAVNYKLIRRFKKEA
;
A
#
# COMPACT_ATOMS: atom_id res chain seq x y z
N MET A 1 15.63 2.51 -22.00
CA MET A 1 14.77 1.50 -21.30
C MET A 1 13.33 1.64 -21.82
N GLU A 2 12.46 0.63 -21.53
CA GLU A 2 11.01 0.71 -21.82
C GLU A 2 10.26 0.96 -20.53
N PHE A 3 9.36 1.95 -20.57
CA PHE A 3 8.41 2.24 -19.50
C PHE A 3 7.01 1.83 -19.92
N ILE A 4 6.28 1.18 -19.01
CA ILE A 4 4.94 0.65 -19.26
C ILE A 4 3.95 1.41 -18.38
N PHE A 5 2.96 2.01 -18.99
CA PHE A 5 1.90 2.76 -18.32
C PHE A 5 0.57 2.01 -18.48
N PRO A 6 0.20 1.14 -17.53
CA PRO A 6 -1.13 0.54 -17.53
C PRO A 6 -2.20 1.63 -17.48
N LEU A 7 -3.23 1.51 -18.30
CA LEU A 7 -4.33 2.49 -18.34
C LEU A 7 -5.18 2.46 -17.06
N LYS A 8 -5.17 1.34 -16.33
CA LYS A 8 -5.87 1.20 -15.06
C LYS A 8 -4.88 1.16 -13.89
N GLN A 9 -4.69 2.31 -13.24
CA GLN A 9 -3.87 2.48 -12.04
C GLN A 9 -4.65 3.04 -10.84
N ASN A 10 -5.98 2.95 -10.87
CA ASN A 10 -6.88 3.55 -9.89
C ASN A 10 -8.15 2.72 -9.70
N VAL A 11 -8.88 2.99 -8.62
CA VAL A 11 -10.27 2.57 -8.46
C VAL A 11 -11.13 3.38 -9.44
N GLY A 12 -11.93 2.71 -10.23
CA GLY A 12 -12.78 3.32 -11.27
C GLY A 12 -12.47 2.78 -12.66
N ALA A 13 -12.75 3.56 -13.69
CA ALA A 13 -12.52 3.19 -15.07
C ALA A 13 -11.03 3.35 -15.48
N PRO A 14 -10.54 2.61 -16.48
CA PRO A 14 -9.25 2.86 -17.12
C PRO A 14 -9.19 4.24 -17.75
N SER A 15 -8.00 4.84 -17.81
CA SER A 15 -7.76 6.08 -18.55
C SER A 15 -7.77 5.84 -20.07
N ILE A 16 -8.12 6.87 -20.84
CA ILE A 16 -8.20 6.83 -22.29
C ILE A 16 -6.94 7.45 -22.90
N PRO A 17 -6.18 6.74 -23.74
CA PRO A 17 -4.98 7.29 -24.38
C PRO A 17 -5.26 8.56 -25.18
N LEU A 18 -4.33 9.53 -25.12
CA LEU A 18 -4.35 10.79 -25.89
C LEU A 18 -3.19 10.89 -26.89
N VAL A 19 -2.34 9.88 -26.93
CA VAL A 19 -1.13 9.86 -27.75
C VAL A 19 -1.22 8.75 -28.80
N ASN A 20 -0.37 8.82 -29.83
CA ASN A 20 -0.29 7.84 -30.91
C ASN A 20 1.09 7.18 -30.94
N LYS A 21 1.18 5.99 -31.53
CA LYS A 21 2.47 5.33 -31.79
C LYS A 21 3.36 6.25 -32.62
N GLY A 22 4.58 6.45 -32.14
CA GLY A 22 5.59 7.29 -32.77
C GLY A 22 5.67 8.72 -32.24
N ASP A 23 4.71 9.15 -31.39
CA ASP A 23 4.74 10.48 -30.78
C ASP A 23 5.97 10.63 -29.85
N SER A 24 6.61 11.80 -29.92
CA SER A 24 7.65 12.19 -28.97
C SER A 24 6.98 12.80 -27.73
N ILE A 25 7.33 12.28 -26.56
CA ILE A 25 6.69 12.62 -25.28
C ILE A 25 7.72 13.23 -24.33
N LYS A 26 7.32 14.24 -23.59
CA LYS A 26 8.10 14.84 -22.51
C LYS A 26 7.69 14.32 -21.15
N ARG A 27 8.63 14.21 -20.23
CA ARG A 27 8.35 13.94 -18.81
C ARG A 27 7.38 14.98 -18.25
N GLY A 28 6.30 14.54 -17.60
CA GLY A 28 5.22 15.41 -17.12
C GLY A 28 4.15 15.73 -18.19
N GLN A 29 4.27 15.25 -19.42
CA GLN A 29 3.23 15.40 -20.44
C GLN A 29 2.08 14.43 -20.19
N LEU A 30 0.84 14.90 -20.37
CA LEU A 30 -0.38 14.11 -20.29
C LEU A 30 -0.39 13.07 -21.43
N ILE A 31 -0.53 11.79 -21.09
CA ILE A 31 -0.57 10.68 -22.07
C ILE A 31 -1.91 9.96 -22.11
N ALA A 32 -2.72 10.05 -21.03
CA ALA A 32 -4.08 9.52 -21.05
C ALA A 32 -4.97 10.31 -20.08
N THR A 33 -6.24 10.46 -20.46
CA THR A 33 -7.25 11.23 -19.71
C THR A 33 -8.23 10.31 -18.98
N LYS A 34 -8.86 10.82 -17.93
CA LYS A 34 -9.98 10.12 -17.28
C LYS A 34 -11.22 10.14 -18.20
N PRO A 35 -12.03 9.06 -18.24
CA PRO A 35 -13.29 9.08 -18.97
C PRO A 35 -14.27 10.09 -18.39
N ALA A 36 -15.07 10.72 -19.22
CA ALA A 36 -16.09 11.67 -18.79
C ALA A 36 -17.22 11.00 -17.99
N GLY A 37 -17.67 11.63 -16.91
CA GLY A 37 -18.83 11.20 -16.13
C GLY A 37 -18.64 9.96 -15.26
N VAL A 38 -17.45 9.38 -15.23
CA VAL A 38 -17.14 8.21 -14.40
C VAL A 38 -15.88 8.43 -13.55
N LEU A 39 -15.77 7.69 -12.46
CA LEU A 39 -14.58 7.72 -11.60
C LEU A 39 -13.36 7.25 -12.38
N GLY A 40 -12.30 8.06 -12.41
CA GLY A 40 -11.07 7.79 -13.14
C GLY A 40 -9.97 8.78 -12.79
N THR A 41 -8.83 8.68 -13.44
CA THR A 41 -7.67 9.56 -13.21
C THR A 41 -6.90 9.84 -14.49
N TYR A 42 -6.03 10.85 -14.46
CA TYR A 42 -5.12 11.21 -15.53
C TYR A 42 -3.81 10.43 -15.42
N LEU A 43 -3.15 10.15 -16.55
CA LEU A 43 -1.82 9.55 -16.61
C LEU A 43 -0.86 10.48 -17.34
N TYR A 44 0.32 10.64 -16.75
CA TYR A 44 1.41 11.45 -17.28
C TYR A 44 2.64 10.58 -17.55
N SER A 45 3.42 10.95 -18.55
CA SER A 45 4.71 10.30 -18.77
C SER A 45 5.68 10.69 -17.67
N SER A 46 6.32 9.71 -17.08
CA SER A 46 7.40 9.88 -16.09
C SER A 46 8.79 10.07 -16.73
N ILE A 47 8.86 10.03 -18.06
CA ILE A 47 10.12 10.10 -18.83
C ILE A 47 9.96 10.94 -20.10
N ASP A 48 11.07 11.41 -20.63
CA ASP A 48 11.20 11.82 -22.03
C ASP A 48 11.37 10.57 -22.89
N GLY A 49 10.59 10.43 -23.97
CA GLY A 49 10.67 9.25 -24.79
C GLY A 49 9.83 9.30 -26.04
N LYS A 50 9.72 8.15 -26.71
CA LYS A 50 8.88 7.95 -27.90
C LYS A 50 7.86 6.84 -27.65
N VAL A 51 6.62 7.07 -28.00
CA VAL A 51 5.56 6.05 -27.89
C VAL A 51 5.88 4.88 -28.82
N LYS A 52 6.19 3.73 -28.23
CA LYS A 52 6.52 2.50 -28.96
C LYS A 52 5.26 1.75 -29.40
N SER A 53 4.32 1.61 -28.49
CA SER A 53 3.04 0.93 -28.76
C SER A 53 1.95 1.34 -27.79
N ILE A 54 0.71 1.16 -28.21
CA ILE A 54 -0.50 1.36 -27.42
C ILE A 54 -1.37 0.13 -27.60
N THR A 55 -1.92 -0.39 -26.51
CA THR A 55 -2.90 -1.47 -26.49
C THR A 55 -4.13 -1.04 -25.70
N ASP A 56 -5.17 -1.88 -25.65
CA ASP A 56 -6.38 -1.61 -24.86
C ASP A 56 -6.11 -1.52 -23.35
N SER A 57 -4.92 -1.94 -22.87
CA SER A 57 -4.58 -1.99 -21.47
C SER A 57 -3.41 -1.12 -21.05
N GLN A 58 -2.56 -0.67 -21.98
CA GLN A 58 -1.31 0.03 -21.62
C GLN A 58 -0.71 0.86 -22.78
N ILE A 59 0.09 1.86 -22.40
CA ILE A 59 0.98 2.62 -23.27
C ILE A 59 2.42 2.22 -22.94
N ILE A 60 3.24 1.93 -23.96
CA ILE A 60 4.67 1.66 -23.80
C ILE A 60 5.46 2.81 -24.43
N ILE A 61 6.34 3.41 -23.64
CA ILE A 61 7.20 4.51 -24.07
C ILE A 61 8.66 4.05 -23.96
N GLU A 62 9.42 4.24 -25.03
CA GLU A 62 10.86 4.00 -25.07
C GLU A 62 11.59 5.28 -24.65
N GLU A 63 12.40 5.16 -23.60
CA GLU A 63 13.16 6.27 -23.01
C GLU A 63 14.20 6.80 -23.98
N GLN A 64 14.28 8.12 -24.12
CA GLN A 64 15.27 8.84 -24.92
C GLN A 64 16.22 9.70 -24.09
N ASN A 65 15.88 9.98 -22.83
CA ASN A 65 16.69 10.80 -21.93
C ASN A 65 16.57 10.26 -20.51
N THR A 66 17.69 10.12 -19.82
CA THR A 66 17.80 9.64 -18.43
C THR A 66 17.81 10.75 -17.39
N ASP A 67 17.66 12.02 -17.80
CA ASP A 67 17.54 13.16 -16.88
C ASP A 67 16.10 13.29 -16.38
N PHE A 68 15.89 12.98 -15.11
CA PHE A 68 14.60 13.08 -14.42
C PHE A 68 14.44 14.38 -13.61
N SER A 69 15.36 15.34 -13.75
CA SER A 69 15.34 16.59 -12.97
C SER A 69 14.28 17.59 -13.44
N HIS A 70 13.80 17.46 -14.67
CA HIS A 70 12.82 18.36 -15.28
C HIS A 70 11.47 17.67 -15.51
N TYR A 71 10.43 18.46 -15.72
CA TYR A 71 9.09 17.98 -16.13
C TYR A 71 8.29 19.12 -16.75
N VAL A 72 7.27 18.78 -17.53
CA VAL A 72 6.29 19.74 -18.02
C VAL A 72 5.31 20.02 -16.87
N PRO A 73 5.24 21.28 -16.37
CA PRO A 73 4.38 21.59 -15.26
C PRO A 73 2.90 21.67 -15.69
N LEU A 74 2.01 21.41 -14.74
CA LEU A 74 0.58 21.68 -14.89
C LEU A 74 0.33 23.19 -15.00
N LYS A 75 -0.76 23.56 -15.66
CA LYS A 75 -1.21 24.94 -15.67
C LYS A 75 -1.73 25.32 -14.29
N LYS A 76 -1.34 26.50 -13.79
CA LYS A 76 -1.77 26.97 -12.47
C LYS A 76 -3.30 27.11 -12.40
N LYS A 77 -3.91 26.48 -11.39
CA LYS A 77 -5.34 26.44 -11.11
C LYS A 77 -5.59 26.45 -9.61
N SER A 78 -6.85 26.28 -9.19
CA SER A 78 -7.18 26.08 -7.78
C SER A 78 -6.56 24.79 -7.24
N PRO A 79 -6.26 24.68 -5.94
CA PRO A 79 -5.67 23.48 -5.35
C PRO A 79 -6.45 22.18 -5.65
N GLY A 80 -7.79 22.24 -5.58
CA GLY A 80 -8.63 21.06 -5.87
C GLY A 80 -8.53 20.60 -7.33
N GLU A 81 -8.49 21.54 -8.28
CA GLU A 81 -8.29 21.23 -9.71
C GLU A 81 -6.89 20.67 -9.97
N LEU A 82 -5.86 21.22 -9.33
CA LEU A 82 -4.48 20.71 -9.47
C LEU A 82 -4.33 19.29 -8.95
N ILE A 83 -4.97 18.95 -7.82
CA ILE A 83 -4.96 17.58 -7.27
C ILE A 83 -5.63 16.60 -8.23
N ASP A 84 -6.75 16.99 -8.84
CA ASP A 84 -7.45 16.15 -9.84
C ASP A 84 -6.60 16.00 -11.11
N GLU A 85 -6.17 17.10 -11.70
CA GLU A 85 -5.36 17.10 -12.94
C GLU A 85 -4.01 16.39 -12.75
N ALA A 86 -3.35 16.57 -11.61
CA ALA A 86 -2.11 15.84 -11.33
C ALA A 86 -2.28 14.32 -11.33
N GLY A 87 -3.52 13.83 -11.34
CA GLY A 87 -3.81 12.40 -11.37
C GLY A 87 -3.50 11.70 -10.05
N ILE A 88 -3.60 12.42 -8.91
CA ILE A 88 -3.29 11.86 -7.59
C ILE A 88 -4.36 10.88 -7.15
N VAL A 89 -3.90 9.72 -6.68
CA VAL A 89 -4.73 8.67 -6.07
C VAL A 89 -4.19 8.33 -4.69
N GLY A 90 -4.92 7.56 -3.90
CA GLY A 90 -4.44 7.05 -2.62
C GLY A 90 -3.25 6.12 -2.82
N LEU A 91 -2.04 6.61 -2.56
CA LEU A 91 -0.76 5.94 -2.86
C LEU A 91 -0.42 4.79 -1.89
N GLY A 92 -1.07 4.73 -0.73
CA GLY A 92 -0.91 3.65 0.25
C GLY A 92 -1.61 2.33 -0.14
N GLY A 93 -1.82 2.06 -1.43
CA GLY A 93 -2.38 0.83 -1.97
C GLY A 93 -3.84 0.91 -2.42
N ALA A 94 -4.66 1.82 -1.88
CA ALA A 94 -6.10 1.90 -2.19
C ALA A 94 -6.41 2.37 -3.63
N GLY A 95 -5.59 3.25 -4.21
CA GLY A 95 -5.75 3.74 -5.58
C GLY A 95 -7.03 4.55 -5.82
N PHE A 96 -7.72 5.03 -4.78
CA PHE A 96 -8.93 5.83 -4.95
C PHE A 96 -8.56 7.26 -5.35
N PRO A 97 -9.20 7.87 -6.39
CA PRO A 97 -8.92 9.23 -6.83
C PRO A 97 -9.06 10.25 -5.69
N THR A 98 -7.96 10.95 -5.41
CA THR A 98 -7.86 11.81 -4.22
C THR A 98 -8.80 13.00 -4.30
N ALA A 99 -8.93 13.65 -5.45
CA ALA A 99 -9.86 14.76 -5.63
C ALA A 99 -11.31 14.40 -5.30
N THR A 100 -11.73 13.18 -5.67
CA THR A 100 -13.06 12.65 -5.31
C THR A 100 -13.21 12.44 -3.80
N LYS A 101 -12.15 11.97 -3.13
CA LYS A 101 -12.12 11.79 -1.68
C LYS A 101 -12.23 13.12 -0.94
N LEU A 102 -11.68 14.20 -1.51
CA LEU A 102 -11.67 15.54 -0.94
C LEU A 102 -12.94 16.36 -1.24
N ASN A 103 -13.88 15.82 -2.01
CA ASN A 103 -15.15 16.49 -2.30
C ASN A 103 -16.12 16.40 -1.10
N VAL A 104 -15.74 17.03 0.01
CA VAL A 104 -16.50 17.12 1.26
C VAL A 104 -16.19 18.44 1.94
N ASP A 105 -17.18 19.02 2.61
CA ASP A 105 -17.01 20.21 3.46
C ASP A 105 -17.39 19.88 4.90
N PHE A 106 -16.43 19.94 5.81
CA PHE A 106 -16.63 19.68 7.23
C PHE A 106 -17.08 20.91 8.03
N LYS A 107 -17.23 22.07 7.38
CA LYS A 107 -17.74 23.30 8.00
C LYS A 107 -16.98 23.70 9.27
N GLY A 108 -15.66 23.55 9.26
CA GLY A 108 -14.78 23.90 10.36
C GLY A 108 -14.77 22.93 11.55
N LYS A 109 -15.28 21.68 11.39
CA LYS A 109 -15.39 20.71 12.51
C LYS A 109 -14.74 19.36 12.22
N GLY A 110 -14.18 19.12 11.04
CA GLY A 110 -13.64 17.81 10.65
C GLY A 110 -12.18 17.62 11.04
N THR A 111 -11.72 16.38 10.87
CA THR A 111 -10.35 15.96 11.12
C THR A 111 -9.73 15.33 9.88
N VAL A 112 -8.54 15.76 9.50
CA VAL A 112 -7.71 15.06 8.52
C VAL A 112 -6.68 14.21 9.25
N ILE A 113 -6.72 12.89 9.06
CA ILE A 113 -5.79 11.94 9.67
C ILE A 113 -4.73 11.55 8.65
N VAL A 114 -3.47 11.87 8.92
CA VAL A 114 -2.33 11.41 8.14
C VAL A 114 -2.03 9.97 8.54
N ASN A 115 -2.20 9.05 7.59
CA ASN A 115 -1.78 7.66 7.77
C ASN A 115 -0.26 7.55 7.55
N ALA A 116 0.48 7.61 8.62
CA ALA A 116 1.92 7.40 8.70
C ALA A 116 2.27 6.09 9.46
N ALA A 117 1.31 5.15 9.53
CA ALA A 117 1.46 3.93 10.31
C ALA A 117 2.52 2.97 9.75
N GLU A 118 2.84 3.07 8.44
CA GLU A 118 3.70 2.10 7.72
C GLU A 118 3.38 0.68 8.18
N CYS A 119 2.17 0.22 7.82
CA CYS A 119 1.56 -0.95 8.45
C CYS A 119 2.22 -2.27 8.03
N GLU A 120 2.59 -2.36 6.75
CA GLU A 120 3.26 -3.53 6.19
C GLU A 120 4.69 -3.65 6.74
N PRO A 121 5.08 -4.78 7.32
CA PRO A 121 6.46 -4.98 7.74
C PRO A 121 7.40 -4.89 6.53
N ILE A 122 8.66 -4.57 6.77
CA ILE A 122 9.70 -4.32 5.75
C ILE A 122 9.53 -2.95 5.08
N LEU A 123 8.31 -2.53 4.72
CA LEU A 123 8.10 -1.24 4.07
C LEU A 123 8.42 -0.09 5.05
N SER A 124 9.14 0.93 4.55
CA SER A 124 9.59 2.07 5.37
C SER A 124 9.72 3.38 4.59
N HIS A 125 9.26 3.41 3.33
CA HIS A 125 9.39 4.58 2.46
C HIS A 125 8.59 5.80 2.95
N ASN A 126 7.38 5.61 3.52
CA ASN A 126 6.60 6.70 4.09
C ASN A 126 7.27 7.31 5.33
N VAL A 127 7.82 6.48 6.20
CA VAL A 127 8.57 6.93 7.39
C VAL A 127 9.82 7.69 6.97
N SER A 128 10.58 7.16 6.00
CA SER A 128 11.77 7.83 5.47
C SER A 128 11.44 9.19 4.82
N ARG A 129 10.30 9.30 4.11
CA ARG A 129 9.85 10.59 3.56
C ARG A 129 9.50 11.58 4.67
N LEU A 130 8.87 11.13 5.75
CA LEU A 130 8.57 11.96 6.93
C LEU A 130 9.84 12.42 7.67
N GLU A 131 10.90 11.63 7.65
CA GLU A 131 12.19 12.01 8.21
C GLU A 131 12.91 13.07 7.38
N LYS A 132 12.84 12.95 6.06
CA LYS A 132 13.54 13.83 5.11
C LYS A 132 12.82 15.14 4.80
N ASP A 133 11.51 15.05 4.59
CA ASP A 133 10.70 16.16 4.07
C ASP A 133 9.42 16.41 4.90
N PRO A 134 9.51 16.50 6.24
CA PRO A 134 8.31 16.64 7.08
C PRO A 134 7.52 17.92 6.76
N GLU A 135 8.18 19.03 6.45
CA GLU A 135 7.52 20.30 6.10
C GLU A 135 6.62 20.18 4.88
N LYS A 136 7.07 19.44 3.87
CA LYS A 136 6.32 19.26 2.62
C LYS A 136 5.06 18.42 2.85
N ILE A 137 5.15 17.39 3.70
CA ILE A 137 4.00 16.58 4.09
C ILE A 137 3.01 17.40 4.93
N LEU A 138 3.51 18.20 5.90
CA LEU A 138 2.66 19.10 6.68
C LEU A 138 2.01 20.20 5.80
N ARG A 139 2.71 20.68 4.77
CA ARG A 139 2.13 21.56 3.77
C ARG A 139 1.00 20.90 2.98
N GLY A 140 1.19 19.64 2.56
CA GLY A 140 0.12 18.84 1.94
C GLY A 140 -1.08 18.64 2.87
N LEU A 141 -0.84 18.41 4.16
CA LEU A 141 -1.90 18.32 5.18
C LEU A 141 -2.67 19.62 5.30
N GLU A 142 -1.99 20.76 5.34
CA GLU A 142 -2.62 22.10 5.41
C GLU A 142 -3.52 22.35 4.18
N ILE A 143 -3.00 22.08 2.97
CA ILE A 143 -3.77 22.19 1.73
C ILE A 143 -5.06 21.36 1.80
N VAL A 144 -4.96 20.11 2.25
CA VAL A 144 -6.14 19.25 2.38
C VAL A 144 -7.12 19.76 3.41
N MET A 145 -6.64 20.17 4.59
CA MET A 145 -7.52 20.72 5.64
C MET A 145 -8.28 21.96 5.18
N ASP A 146 -7.62 22.85 4.46
CA ASP A 146 -8.24 24.07 3.92
C ASP A 146 -9.27 23.72 2.84
N LEU A 147 -8.99 22.75 1.95
CA LEU A 147 -9.92 22.29 0.91
C LEU A 147 -11.21 21.68 1.47
N VAL A 148 -11.10 20.88 2.55
CA VAL A 148 -12.25 20.19 3.16
C VAL A 148 -12.83 20.96 4.36
N ASN A 149 -12.31 22.15 4.63
CA ASN A 149 -12.70 22.99 5.77
C ASN A 149 -12.66 22.23 7.11
N ALA A 150 -11.53 21.55 7.35
CA ALA A 150 -11.29 20.79 8.59
C ALA A 150 -10.55 21.63 9.63
N SER A 151 -10.89 21.43 10.92
CA SER A 151 -10.27 22.16 12.02
C SER A 151 -9.00 21.50 12.57
N HIS A 152 -8.85 20.17 12.43
CA HIS A 152 -7.76 19.42 13.04
C HIS A 152 -7.03 18.51 12.04
N GLY A 153 -5.71 18.44 12.20
CA GLY A 153 -4.84 17.49 11.51
C GLY A 153 -4.14 16.57 12.52
N ILE A 154 -4.27 15.26 12.37
CA ILE A 154 -3.63 14.27 13.24
C ILE A 154 -2.64 13.46 12.43
N ILE A 155 -1.35 13.48 12.82
CA ILE A 155 -0.33 12.63 12.24
C ILE A 155 -0.29 11.33 13.04
N ALA A 156 -0.95 10.28 12.54
CA ALA A 156 -1.00 8.97 13.17
C ALA A 156 0.18 8.11 12.72
N ILE A 157 1.15 7.94 13.60
CA ILE A 157 2.44 7.27 13.34
C ILE A 157 2.75 6.27 14.44
N LYS A 158 3.32 5.09 14.11
CA LYS A 158 3.73 4.14 15.15
C LYS A 158 4.81 4.72 16.06
N GLY A 159 4.64 4.56 17.37
CA GLY A 159 5.54 5.11 18.40
C GLY A 159 6.98 4.59 18.33
N ILE A 160 7.24 3.54 17.58
CA ILE A 160 8.59 3.02 17.33
C ILE A 160 9.41 3.88 16.37
N HIS A 161 8.78 4.70 15.51
CA HIS A 161 9.44 5.58 14.53
C HIS A 161 9.85 6.92 15.18
N LYS A 162 10.76 6.83 16.16
CA LYS A 162 11.16 7.98 17.01
C LYS A 162 11.79 9.10 16.19
N ASP A 163 12.63 8.78 15.21
CA ASP A 163 13.36 9.78 14.42
C ASP A 163 12.40 10.57 13.51
N ALA A 164 11.44 9.91 12.86
CA ALA A 164 10.38 10.58 12.12
C ALA A 164 9.52 11.48 13.02
N ILE A 165 9.15 11.00 14.21
CA ILE A 165 8.41 11.80 15.21
C ILE A 165 9.22 13.04 15.62
N LEU A 166 10.52 12.90 15.84
CA LEU A 166 11.39 14.02 16.18
C LEU A 166 11.52 15.02 15.02
N SER A 167 11.65 14.53 13.78
CA SER A 167 11.71 15.38 12.58
C SER A 167 10.41 16.18 12.41
N ILE A 168 9.26 15.55 12.58
CA ILE A 168 7.96 16.24 12.54
C ILE A 168 7.89 17.30 13.66
N LYS A 169 8.24 16.97 14.90
CA LYS A 169 8.19 17.90 16.05
C LYS A 169 9.04 19.15 15.84
N LYS A 170 10.19 19.04 15.16
CA LYS A 170 11.08 20.18 14.88
C LYS A 170 10.42 21.24 13.99
N VAL A 171 9.51 20.84 13.12
CA VAL A 171 8.87 21.70 12.11
C VAL A 171 7.39 21.98 12.38
N LEU A 172 6.80 21.26 13.33
CA LEU A 172 5.40 21.44 13.71
C LEU A 172 5.20 22.81 14.38
N ARG A 173 4.56 23.75 13.66
CA ARG A 173 4.26 25.12 14.14
C ARG A 173 2.78 25.42 14.19
N ASN A 174 1.97 24.69 13.44
CA ASN A 174 0.54 24.91 13.34
C ASN A 174 -0.18 24.22 14.50
N GLU A 175 -0.87 24.99 15.34
CA GLU A 175 -1.60 24.50 16.51
C GLU A 175 -2.77 23.55 16.15
N ARG A 176 -3.24 23.60 14.90
CA ARG A 176 -4.24 22.66 14.40
C ARG A 176 -3.71 21.22 14.24
N PHE A 177 -2.38 21.03 14.28
CA PHE A 177 -1.76 19.73 14.05
C PHE A 177 -1.34 19.06 15.36
N SER A 178 -1.52 17.76 15.43
CA SER A 178 -1.06 16.93 16.55
C SER A 178 -0.45 15.62 16.06
N ILE A 179 0.41 15.02 16.88
CA ILE A 179 0.99 13.71 16.62
C ILE A 179 0.30 12.69 17.52
N PHE A 180 -0.22 11.62 16.92
CA PHE A 180 -0.81 10.51 17.66
C PHE A 180 0.07 9.26 17.54
N PRO A 181 0.71 8.79 18.62
CA PRO A 181 1.52 7.59 18.60
C PRO A 181 0.63 6.34 18.59
N LEU A 182 0.76 5.54 17.54
CA LEU A 182 0.06 4.26 17.36
C LEU A 182 0.86 3.10 17.98
N GLU A 183 0.15 2.05 18.38
CA GLU A 183 0.77 0.77 18.72
C GLU A 183 1.41 0.12 17.48
N ASN A 184 2.52 -0.62 17.71
CA ASN A 184 3.18 -1.37 16.64
C ASN A 184 2.50 -2.74 16.42
N ILE A 185 1.28 -2.70 15.91
CA ILE A 185 0.51 -3.89 15.52
C ILE A 185 -0.01 -3.76 14.09
N TYR A 186 -0.38 -4.88 13.48
CA TYR A 186 -1.05 -4.93 12.18
C TYR A 186 -2.54 -5.27 12.38
N PRO A 187 -3.49 -4.62 11.68
CA PRO A 187 -3.36 -3.62 10.59
C PRO A 187 -3.63 -2.18 11.09
N MET A 188 -2.77 -1.60 11.86
CA MET A 188 -2.97 -0.27 12.45
C MET A 188 -3.08 0.87 11.41
N GLY A 189 -2.68 0.64 10.15
CA GLY A 189 -2.87 1.57 9.03
C GLY A 189 -4.19 1.41 8.28
N GLU A 190 -5.09 0.53 8.68
CA GLU A 190 -6.44 0.45 8.11
C GLU A 190 -7.28 1.64 8.55
N GLU A 191 -8.04 2.27 7.61
CA GLU A 191 -8.71 3.56 7.86
C GLU A 191 -9.61 3.56 9.10
N ARG A 192 -10.40 2.49 9.32
CA ARG A 192 -11.32 2.41 10.48
C ARG A 192 -10.58 2.11 11.79
N ALA A 193 -9.45 1.39 11.72
CA ALA A 193 -8.56 1.24 12.86
C ALA A 193 -7.97 2.59 13.28
N LEU A 194 -7.49 3.39 12.31
CA LEU A 194 -6.99 4.73 12.59
C LEU A 194 -8.05 5.64 13.22
N ILE A 195 -9.26 5.66 12.66
CA ILE A 195 -10.38 6.46 13.21
C ILE A 195 -10.73 6.00 14.62
N ARG A 196 -10.78 4.69 14.87
CA ARG A 196 -11.02 4.16 16.22
C ARG A 196 -9.95 4.60 17.21
N GLU A 197 -8.67 4.50 16.86
CA GLU A 197 -7.58 4.85 17.76
C GLU A 197 -7.48 6.37 17.99
N THR A 198 -7.67 7.18 16.94
CA THR A 198 -7.47 8.64 17.02
C THR A 198 -8.71 9.40 17.49
N LEU A 199 -9.91 8.95 17.13
CA LEU A 199 -11.17 9.65 17.42
C LEU A 199 -12.10 8.87 18.36
N GLY A 200 -11.76 7.63 18.74
CA GLY A 200 -12.60 6.78 19.59
C GLY A 200 -13.88 6.25 18.91
N VAL A 201 -13.99 6.36 17.58
CA VAL A 201 -15.21 5.98 16.82
C VAL A 201 -14.93 4.71 16.01
N LEU A 202 -15.65 3.65 16.28
CA LEU A 202 -15.64 2.42 15.46
C LEU A 202 -16.72 2.52 14.38
N LEU A 203 -16.28 2.64 13.14
CA LEU A 203 -17.16 2.66 11.97
C LEU A 203 -17.56 1.24 11.55
N GLU A 204 -18.80 1.11 11.06
CA GLU A 204 -19.26 -0.13 10.43
C GLU A 204 -18.45 -0.48 9.17
N PRO A 205 -18.38 -1.75 8.75
CA PRO A 205 -17.57 -2.18 7.61
C PRO A 205 -17.87 -1.48 6.27
N ASP A 206 -19.08 -1.01 6.06
CA ASP A 206 -19.55 -0.31 4.86
C ASP A 206 -19.50 1.21 4.98
N GLN A 207 -19.28 1.76 6.17
CA GLN A 207 -19.18 3.19 6.40
C GLN A 207 -17.85 3.76 5.89
N LEU A 208 -17.91 5.02 5.42
CA LEU A 208 -16.74 5.80 5.02
C LEU A 208 -16.23 6.65 6.20
N PRO A 209 -14.95 7.05 6.19
CA PRO A 209 -14.38 7.96 7.19
C PRO A 209 -15.18 9.24 7.43
N SER A 210 -15.86 9.77 6.41
CA SER A 210 -16.72 10.96 6.51
C SER A 210 -17.87 10.82 7.49
N ALA A 211 -18.33 9.59 7.81
CA ALA A 211 -19.33 9.35 8.84
C ALA A 211 -18.81 9.70 10.26
N ALA A 212 -17.50 9.72 10.46
CA ALA A 212 -16.84 10.21 11.68
C ALA A 212 -16.33 11.66 11.52
N SER A 213 -16.82 12.42 10.54
CA SER A 213 -16.29 13.74 10.17
C SER A 213 -14.78 13.73 9.96
N ALA A 214 -14.26 12.68 9.32
CA ALA A 214 -12.84 12.51 9.12
C ALA A 214 -12.49 12.13 7.66
N ILE A 215 -11.26 12.44 7.28
CA ILE A 215 -10.58 11.90 6.09
C ILE A 215 -9.26 11.28 6.54
N VAL A 216 -8.94 10.11 6.00
CA VAL A 216 -7.63 9.46 6.20
C VAL A 216 -6.84 9.55 4.90
N ILE A 217 -5.63 10.11 4.95
CA ILE A 217 -4.75 10.26 3.77
C ILE A 217 -3.36 9.71 4.11
N ASN A 218 -2.79 8.92 3.21
CA ASN A 218 -1.44 8.40 3.34
C ASN A 218 -0.39 9.54 3.26
N ALA A 219 0.72 9.41 3.99
CA ALA A 219 1.77 10.42 4.09
C ALA A 219 2.39 10.78 2.72
N GLU A 220 2.70 9.79 1.87
CA GLU A 220 3.21 10.08 0.52
C GLU A 220 2.16 10.77 -0.36
N THR A 221 0.88 10.45 -0.20
CA THR A 221 -0.19 11.16 -0.94
C THR A 221 -0.19 12.65 -0.60
N LEU A 222 0.02 13.02 0.65
CA LEU A 222 0.14 14.43 1.06
C LEU A 222 1.38 15.11 0.46
N PHE A 223 2.51 14.39 0.41
CA PHE A 223 3.71 14.89 -0.26
C PHE A 223 3.45 15.17 -1.75
N ARG A 224 2.74 14.28 -2.46
CA ARG A 224 2.39 14.49 -3.87
C ARG A 224 1.34 15.58 -4.06
N ILE A 225 0.45 15.82 -3.09
CA ILE A 225 -0.45 16.98 -3.07
C ILE A 225 0.35 18.28 -2.98
N TYR A 226 1.34 18.34 -2.09
CA TYR A 226 2.27 19.49 -2.04
C TYR A 226 2.94 19.72 -3.41
N GLU A 227 3.50 18.68 -4.04
CA GLU A 227 4.12 18.80 -5.36
C GLU A 227 3.14 19.31 -6.44
N ALA A 228 1.90 18.83 -6.44
CA ALA A 228 0.89 19.23 -7.40
C ALA A 228 0.47 20.71 -7.22
N VAL A 229 0.27 21.15 -6.00
CA VAL A 229 -0.29 22.47 -5.70
C VAL A 229 0.79 23.57 -5.72
N ASP A 230 1.91 23.34 -5.04
CA ASP A 230 2.95 24.36 -4.87
C ASP A 230 3.97 24.34 -6.02
N LEU A 231 4.21 23.16 -6.65
CA LEU A 231 5.18 22.99 -7.74
C LEU A 231 4.54 22.72 -9.11
N CYS A 232 3.22 22.62 -9.20
CA CYS A 232 2.50 22.24 -10.43
C CYS A 232 3.04 20.92 -11.05
N LYS A 233 3.53 19.99 -10.23
CA LYS A 233 4.10 18.73 -10.71
C LYS A 233 3.02 17.65 -10.77
N PRO A 234 2.79 17.01 -11.96
CA PRO A 234 1.88 15.86 -12.03
C PRO A 234 2.46 14.65 -11.30
N LEU A 235 1.60 13.68 -10.97
CA LEU A 235 2.03 12.43 -10.34
C LEU A 235 2.77 11.54 -11.36
N ILE A 236 4.08 11.63 -11.35
CA ILE A 236 4.99 10.92 -12.26
C ILE A 236 6.03 10.07 -11.52
N ASP A 237 6.14 10.26 -10.21
CA ASP A 237 7.12 9.58 -9.37
C ASP A 237 6.47 8.88 -8.18
N LYS A 238 7.12 7.85 -7.68
CA LYS A 238 6.67 7.02 -6.56
C LYS A 238 7.80 6.73 -5.59
N ASP A 239 7.52 6.84 -4.29
CA ASP A 239 8.43 6.34 -3.26
C ASP A 239 8.16 4.87 -3.00
N MET A 240 9.20 4.07 -2.78
CA MET A 240 9.04 2.65 -2.50
C MET A 240 10.18 2.04 -1.72
N THR A 241 9.90 0.90 -1.13
CA THR A 241 10.87 0.02 -0.50
C THR A 241 11.19 -1.15 -1.44
N VAL A 242 12.46 -1.45 -1.64
CA VAL A 242 12.95 -2.63 -2.35
C VAL A 242 13.69 -3.51 -1.36
N ALA A 243 13.35 -4.78 -1.28
CA ALA A 243 13.91 -5.63 -0.24
C ALA A 243 13.96 -7.11 -0.64
N GLY A 244 14.62 -7.91 0.17
CA GLY A 244 14.62 -9.36 0.07
C GLY A 244 15.94 -9.97 -0.35
N LYS A 245 15.88 -11.07 -1.11
CA LYS A 245 17.05 -11.80 -1.64
C LYS A 245 17.65 -11.02 -2.82
N LEU A 246 18.47 -10.05 -2.50
CA LEU A 246 19.24 -9.25 -3.47
C LEU A 246 20.64 -9.83 -3.63
N LYS A 247 21.39 -9.42 -4.68
CA LYS A 247 22.72 -9.98 -4.96
C LYS A 247 23.74 -9.70 -3.85
N GLU A 248 23.66 -8.52 -3.24
CA GLU A 248 24.69 -8.04 -2.31
C GLU A 248 24.36 -8.28 -0.84
N ASP A 249 23.20 -8.75 -0.50
CA ASP A 249 22.78 -9.23 0.82
C ASP A 249 21.24 -9.16 1.02
N ALA A 250 20.74 -9.77 2.13
CA ALA A 250 19.35 -9.65 2.57
C ALA A 250 19.10 -8.22 3.11
N SER A 251 18.87 -7.25 2.22
CA SER A 251 18.83 -5.83 2.57
C SER A 251 17.49 -5.18 2.27
N VAL A 252 17.28 -4.02 2.89
CA VAL A 252 16.11 -3.16 2.67
C VAL A 252 16.62 -1.82 2.15
N HIS A 253 16.23 -1.46 0.92
CA HIS A 253 16.57 -0.20 0.28
C HIS A 253 15.32 0.67 0.15
N ILE A 254 15.48 1.97 0.39
CA ILE A 254 14.42 2.96 0.21
C ILE A 254 14.78 3.84 -0.97
N PHE A 255 13.91 3.85 -1.95
CA PHE A 255 14.04 4.73 -3.10
C PHE A 255 12.93 5.78 -3.09
N THR A 256 13.32 7.02 -3.27
CA THR A 256 12.41 8.14 -3.46
C THR A 256 12.37 8.50 -4.94
N ASP A 257 11.19 8.94 -5.39
CA ASP A 257 11.00 9.50 -6.73
C ASP A 257 11.36 8.53 -7.88
N ILE A 258 11.02 7.24 -7.72
CA ILE A 258 11.12 6.26 -8.81
C ILE A 258 10.06 6.59 -9.87
N PRO A 259 10.46 6.76 -11.15
CA PRO A 259 9.52 7.05 -12.23
C PRO A 259 8.46 5.96 -12.39
N ILE A 260 7.17 6.35 -12.40
CA ILE A 260 6.05 5.44 -12.66
C ILE A 260 6.21 4.85 -14.06
N GLY A 261 5.95 3.55 -14.22
CA GLY A 261 6.12 2.82 -15.47
C GLY A 261 7.46 2.08 -15.59
N MET A 262 8.45 2.38 -14.72
CA MET A 262 9.72 1.63 -14.67
C MET A 262 9.45 0.16 -14.37
N LYS A 263 10.14 -0.76 -15.07
CA LYS A 263 9.96 -2.20 -14.83
C LYS A 263 10.57 -2.64 -13.50
N VAL A 264 9.99 -3.67 -12.89
CA VAL A 264 10.48 -4.26 -11.63
C VAL A 264 11.95 -4.66 -11.72
N LYS A 265 12.39 -5.24 -12.86
CA LYS A 265 13.79 -5.59 -13.07
C LYS A 265 14.75 -4.38 -13.00
N ASP A 266 14.31 -3.23 -13.54
CA ASP A 266 15.14 -2.02 -13.58
C ASP A 266 15.19 -1.35 -12.19
N VAL A 267 14.10 -1.44 -11.43
CA VAL A 267 14.09 -1.01 -10.02
C VAL A 267 14.96 -1.92 -9.15
N LEU A 268 14.85 -3.24 -9.30
CA LEU A 268 15.71 -4.19 -8.59
C LEU A 268 17.20 -3.97 -8.93
N ALA A 269 17.52 -3.65 -10.19
CA ALA A 269 18.90 -3.34 -10.61
C ALA A 269 19.51 -2.15 -9.84
N LYS A 270 18.69 -1.15 -9.42
CA LYS A 270 19.14 -0.05 -8.57
C LYS A 270 19.55 -0.52 -7.15
N ALA A 271 19.06 -1.67 -6.72
CA ALA A 271 19.41 -2.33 -5.45
C ALA A 271 20.40 -3.51 -5.66
N GLY A 272 21.22 -3.48 -6.71
CA GLY A 272 22.17 -4.56 -7.03
C GLY A 272 21.60 -5.72 -7.84
N GLY A 273 20.28 -5.78 -8.02
CA GLY A 273 19.55 -6.86 -8.72
C GLY A 273 19.08 -7.99 -7.79
N PRO A 274 18.14 -8.83 -8.26
CA PRO A 274 17.70 -9.98 -7.49
C PRO A 274 18.82 -11.02 -7.38
N GLY A 275 18.89 -11.69 -6.24
CA GLY A 275 19.80 -12.83 -6.03
C GLY A 275 19.44 -14.01 -6.94
N PRO A 276 20.35 -15.02 -7.05
CA PRO A 276 20.11 -16.16 -7.93
C PRO A 276 19.01 -17.09 -7.45
N HIS A 277 18.70 -17.08 -6.15
CA HIS A 277 17.73 -17.97 -5.51
C HIS A 277 16.71 -17.17 -4.71
N TYR A 278 15.60 -16.80 -5.35
CA TYR A 278 14.42 -16.23 -4.68
C TYR A 278 13.18 -17.06 -5.05
N GLY A 279 12.22 -17.15 -4.14
CA GLY A 279 11.01 -17.92 -4.33
C GLY A 279 10.00 -17.24 -5.23
N GLU A 280 9.74 -15.96 -4.98
CA GLU A 280 8.84 -15.14 -5.79
C GLU A 280 9.17 -13.64 -5.66
N LEU A 281 8.65 -12.86 -6.62
CA LEU A 281 8.61 -11.40 -6.52
C LEU A 281 7.24 -10.95 -6.03
N ILE A 282 7.23 -10.08 -5.03
CA ILE A 282 6.01 -9.50 -4.46
C ILE A 282 5.99 -8.00 -4.77
N MET A 283 4.90 -7.50 -5.34
CA MET A 283 4.61 -6.09 -5.45
C MET A 283 3.66 -5.68 -4.32
N GLY A 284 4.11 -4.78 -3.45
CA GLY A 284 3.46 -4.39 -2.21
C GLY A 284 4.19 -4.91 -0.98
N GLY A 285 3.50 -4.99 0.15
CA GLY A 285 4.04 -5.51 1.40
C GLY A 285 3.78 -6.99 1.63
N PRO A 286 4.33 -7.59 2.70
CA PRO A 286 4.19 -9.02 3.00
C PRO A 286 2.75 -9.49 3.22
N PHE A 287 1.88 -8.66 3.80
CA PHE A 287 0.49 -9.03 4.07
C PHE A 287 -0.43 -8.93 2.85
N THR A 288 -0.38 -7.81 2.13
CA THR A 288 -1.37 -7.50 1.08
C THR A 288 -0.77 -7.49 -0.32
N GLY A 289 0.54 -7.64 -0.44
CA GLY A 289 1.24 -7.67 -1.72
C GLY A 289 0.85 -8.88 -2.57
N LYS A 290 1.04 -8.74 -3.87
CA LYS A 290 0.70 -9.77 -4.86
C LYS A 290 1.94 -10.21 -5.62
N ARG A 291 1.94 -11.48 -6.08
CA ARG A 291 2.98 -11.99 -6.97
C ARG A 291 3.08 -11.12 -8.22
N THR A 292 4.30 -10.82 -8.61
CA THR A 292 4.62 -10.01 -9.78
C THR A 292 5.74 -10.63 -10.61
N SER A 293 6.14 -9.98 -11.69
CA SER A 293 7.21 -10.41 -12.57
C SER A 293 8.24 -9.31 -12.77
N LEU A 294 9.41 -9.67 -13.30
CA LEU A 294 10.47 -8.72 -13.66
C LEU A 294 10.03 -7.69 -14.70
N GLU A 295 9.08 -8.05 -15.57
CA GLU A 295 8.57 -7.17 -16.63
C GLU A 295 7.37 -6.31 -16.18
N SER A 296 6.84 -6.54 -14.99
CA SER A 296 5.72 -5.73 -14.45
C SER A 296 6.18 -4.30 -14.17
N PRO A 297 5.34 -3.27 -14.47
CA PRO A 297 5.69 -1.88 -14.20
C PRO A 297 5.37 -1.46 -12.78
N VAL A 298 6.13 -0.49 -12.29
CA VAL A 298 5.77 0.35 -11.14
C VAL A 298 4.52 1.15 -11.50
N VAL A 299 3.51 1.11 -10.65
CA VAL A 299 2.27 1.87 -10.79
C VAL A 299 2.07 2.81 -9.61
N LYS A 300 1.10 3.71 -9.69
CA LYS A 300 0.79 4.71 -8.65
C LYS A 300 0.66 4.12 -7.24
N THR A 301 0.25 2.86 -7.12
CA THR A 301 0.02 2.19 -5.83
C THR A 301 1.15 1.25 -5.41
N THR A 302 2.25 1.19 -6.14
CA THR A 302 3.39 0.33 -5.80
C THR A 302 4.18 0.92 -4.63
N GLY A 303 3.99 0.37 -3.42
CA GLY A 303 4.73 0.80 -2.21
C GLY A 303 5.98 -0.04 -1.94
N GLY A 304 6.12 -1.21 -2.56
CA GLY A 304 7.29 -2.08 -2.37
C GLY A 304 7.47 -3.11 -3.45
N ILE A 305 8.71 -3.60 -3.56
CA ILE A 305 9.09 -4.75 -4.36
C ILE A 305 9.96 -5.63 -3.47
N ILE A 306 9.53 -6.89 -3.27
CA ILE A 306 10.23 -7.83 -2.38
C ILE A 306 10.59 -9.08 -3.18
N ALA A 307 11.88 -9.42 -3.23
CA ALA A 307 12.34 -10.72 -3.67
C ALA A 307 12.30 -11.67 -2.46
N ALA A 308 11.21 -12.42 -2.33
CA ALA A 308 10.96 -13.27 -1.17
C ALA A 308 11.86 -14.51 -1.17
N GLU A 309 12.01 -15.14 -0.01
CA GLU A 309 12.70 -16.44 0.13
C GLU A 309 11.90 -17.54 -0.56
N GLU A 310 12.55 -18.66 -0.89
CA GLU A 310 11.87 -19.87 -1.35
C GLU A 310 10.86 -20.38 -0.31
N PHE A 311 9.74 -20.89 -0.79
CA PHE A 311 8.73 -21.45 0.09
C PHE A 311 9.24 -22.71 0.80
N LEU A 312 9.03 -22.77 2.11
CA LEU A 312 9.24 -24.00 2.84
C LEU A 312 8.17 -25.03 2.43
N PRO A 313 8.55 -26.31 2.21
CA PRO A 313 7.58 -27.35 1.88
C PRO A 313 6.58 -27.53 3.02
N ALA A 314 5.31 -27.65 2.68
CA ALA A 314 4.25 -27.96 3.62
C ALA A 314 3.86 -29.45 3.54
N PRO A 315 3.15 -30.00 4.54
CA PRO A 315 2.43 -31.24 4.39
C PRO A 315 1.48 -31.23 3.19
N ASP A 316 1.21 -32.39 2.60
CA ASP A 316 0.40 -32.59 1.39
C ASP A 316 -1.00 -31.93 1.46
N LYS A 317 -1.58 -31.73 2.65
CA LYS A 317 -2.92 -31.16 2.87
C LYS A 317 -2.87 -29.96 3.80
N ILE A 318 -3.30 -28.80 3.30
CA ILE A 318 -3.28 -27.56 4.06
C ILE A 318 -4.67 -26.91 4.13
N GLY A 319 -4.99 -26.34 5.29
CA GLY A 319 -6.18 -25.52 5.49
C GLY A 319 -5.82 -24.04 5.41
N LEU A 320 -6.68 -23.23 4.79
CA LEU A 320 -6.50 -21.78 4.68
C LEU A 320 -7.38 -21.05 5.69
N LEU A 321 -6.79 -20.20 6.52
CA LEU A 321 -7.53 -19.26 7.39
C LEU A 321 -7.40 -17.84 6.86
N VAL A 322 -8.43 -17.35 6.20
CA VAL A 322 -8.45 -16.06 5.50
C VAL A 322 -8.97 -14.96 6.42
N CYS A 323 -8.15 -13.94 6.62
CA CYS A 323 -8.50 -12.70 7.33
C CYS A 323 -8.80 -11.60 6.31
N ALA A 324 -9.78 -10.72 6.59
CA ALA A 324 -10.08 -9.58 5.73
C ALA A 324 -9.01 -8.47 5.76
N CYS A 325 -8.03 -8.57 6.66
CA CYS A 325 -6.97 -7.59 6.83
C CYS A 325 -5.62 -7.99 6.20
N GLY A 326 -5.50 -9.20 5.66
CA GLY A 326 -4.24 -9.69 5.06
C GLY A 326 -4.46 -10.26 3.66
N ALA A 327 -3.63 -11.25 3.30
CA ALA A 327 -3.72 -11.94 2.02
C ALA A 327 -5.13 -12.52 1.78
N ASP A 328 -5.65 -12.34 0.58
CA ASP A 328 -6.92 -12.93 0.17
C ASP A 328 -6.80 -14.45 -0.07
N ALA A 329 -7.94 -15.12 -0.30
CA ALA A 329 -7.96 -16.56 -0.50
C ALA A 329 -7.14 -17.00 -1.72
N GLU A 330 -7.16 -16.22 -2.80
CA GLU A 330 -6.40 -16.54 -4.03
C GLU A 330 -4.90 -16.44 -3.79
N ARG A 331 -4.47 -15.43 -3.05
CA ARG A 331 -3.06 -15.29 -2.65
C ARG A 331 -2.60 -16.49 -1.78
N LEU A 332 -3.41 -16.90 -0.80
CA LEU A 332 -3.07 -18.08 0.03
C LEU A 332 -3.07 -19.39 -0.77
N LYS A 333 -3.96 -19.55 -1.76
CA LYS A 333 -3.93 -20.70 -2.67
C LYS A 333 -2.64 -20.73 -3.49
N GLN A 334 -2.19 -19.59 -4.01
CA GLN A 334 -0.93 -19.49 -4.74
C GLN A 334 0.27 -19.88 -3.86
N GLN A 335 0.29 -19.41 -2.61
CA GLN A 335 1.33 -19.78 -1.65
C GLN A 335 1.28 -21.29 -1.33
N ALA A 336 0.11 -21.85 -1.02
CA ALA A 336 -0.07 -23.27 -0.76
C ALA A 336 0.42 -24.13 -1.94
N ALA A 337 0.08 -23.75 -3.17
CA ALA A 337 0.57 -24.44 -4.37
C ALA A 337 2.10 -24.39 -4.48
N SER A 338 2.72 -23.25 -4.19
CA SER A 338 4.19 -23.10 -4.17
C SER A 338 4.86 -23.92 -3.06
N MET A 339 4.14 -24.22 -1.97
CA MET A 339 4.58 -25.09 -0.88
C MET A 339 4.37 -26.59 -1.17
N GLY A 340 3.80 -26.95 -2.34
CA GLY A 340 3.49 -28.33 -2.72
C GLY A 340 2.27 -28.92 -2.01
N ALA A 341 1.34 -28.09 -1.49
CA ALA A 341 0.21 -28.54 -0.68
C ALA A 341 -1.13 -28.40 -1.39
N GLU A 342 -1.99 -29.42 -1.24
CA GLU A 342 -3.41 -29.38 -1.63
C GLU A 342 -4.24 -28.62 -0.58
N VAL A 343 -5.07 -27.68 -1.03
CA VAL A 343 -5.99 -26.95 -0.15
C VAL A 343 -7.25 -27.78 0.11
N VAL A 344 -7.39 -28.29 1.34
CA VAL A 344 -8.53 -29.15 1.74
C VAL A 344 -9.69 -28.39 2.40
N GLY A 345 -9.50 -27.12 2.74
CA GLY A 345 -10.56 -26.30 3.33
C GLY A 345 -10.16 -24.83 3.41
N ILE A 346 -11.15 -23.95 3.34
CA ILE A 346 -11.00 -22.50 3.47
C ILE A 346 -11.98 -21.99 4.52
N GLU A 347 -11.45 -21.38 5.55
CA GLU A 347 -12.23 -20.74 6.60
C GLU A 347 -11.96 -19.23 6.62
N TYR A 348 -13.01 -18.44 6.77
CA TYR A 348 -12.90 -16.99 6.91
C TYR A 348 -12.99 -16.57 8.37
N CYS A 349 -12.19 -15.58 8.75
CA CYS A 349 -12.24 -14.96 10.07
C CYS A 349 -13.70 -14.60 10.46
N LYS A 350 -14.05 -14.76 11.73
CA LYS A 350 -15.39 -14.44 12.25
C LYS A 350 -15.84 -13.02 11.93
N GLN A 351 -14.91 -12.06 11.93
CA GLN A 351 -15.16 -10.64 11.66
C GLN A 351 -15.05 -10.26 10.18
N ALA A 352 -14.80 -11.21 9.28
CA ALA A 352 -14.68 -10.95 7.85
C ALA A 352 -16.05 -10.87 7.18
N ARG A 353 -16.72 -9.72 7.30
CA ARG A 353 -18.07 -9.47 6.72
C ARG A 353 -18.00 -9.26 5.21
N PRO A 354 -18.91 -9.82 4.44
CA PRO A 354 -19.07 -9.49 3.04
C PRO A 354 -19.49 -8.03 2.87
N VAL A 355 -18.78 -7.28 2.04
CA VAL A 355 -19.12 -5.90 1.65
C VAL A 355 -18.94 -5.78 0.15
N LYS A 356 -20.01 -5.69 -0.61
CA LYS A 356 -19.99 -5.73 -2.09
C LYS A 356 -19.21 -6.96 -2.59
N ASN A 357 -18.17 -6.75 -3.37
CA ASN A 357 -17.32 -7.81 -3.97
C ASN A 357 -16.08 -8.16 -3.13
N SER A 358 -16.02 -7.72 -1.87
CA SER A 358 -14.88 -7.94 -0.96
C SER A 358 -15.34 -8.34 0.43
N ARG A 359 -14.39 -8.63 1.31
CA ARG A 359 -14.64 -8.79 2.75
C ARG A 359 -13.94 -7.68 3.51
N LYS A 360 -14.60 -7.15 4.53
CA LYS A 360 -14.01 -6.19 5.46
C LYS A 360 -14.09 -6.71 6.89
N CYS A 361 -13.10 -6.40 7.71
CA CYS A 361 -13.08 -6.77 9.12
C CYS A 361 -14.01 -5.86 9.90
N GLU A 362 -14.82 -6.38 10.82
CA GLU A 362 -15.68 -5.56 11.71
C GLU A 362 -14.84 -4.66 12.62
N ASN A 363 -13.76 -5.19 13.18
CA ASN A 363 -12.90 -4.46 14.11
C ASN A 363 -11.41 -4.74 13.82
N PRO A 364 -10.79 -4.04 12.84
CA PRO A 364 -9.43 -4.31 12.43
C PRO A 364 -8.41 -4.17 13.59
N GLY A 365 -7.50 -5.15 13.72
CA GLY A 365 -6.51 -5.19 14.81
C GLY A 365 -7.04 -5.74 16.15
N ARG A 366 -8.33 -6.05 16.26
CA ARG A 366 -8.96 -6.61 17.48
C ARG A 366 -9.61 -7.95 17.17
N CYS A 367 -8.81 -9.02 17.14
CA CYS A 367 -9.30 -10.35 16.75
C CYS A 367 -10.05 -11.05 17.90
N PRO A 368 -11.26 -11.63 17.65
CA PRO A 368 -12.03 -12.36 18.67
C PRO A 368 -11.55 -13.79 18.90
N GLY A 369 -10.48 -14.21 18.23
CA GLY A 369 -10.01 -15.59 18.24
C GLY A 369 -10.63 -16.46 17.14
N GLN A 370 -9.91 -17.53 16.74
CA GLN A 370 -10.23 -18.35 15.57
C GLN A 370 -10.20 -19.87 15.87
N VAL A 371 -10.27 -20.28 17.13
CA VAL A 371 -10.17 -21.70 17.54
C VAL A 371 -11.14 -22.60 16.76
N GLN A 372 -12.41 -22.22 16.65
CA GLN A 372 -13.41 -23.00 15.92
C GLN A 372 -13.06 -23.15 14.43
N LYS A 373 -12.47 -22.12 13.83
CA LYS A 373 -12.04 -22.15 12.44
C LYS A 373 -10.88 -23.12 12.21
N VAL A 374 -9.92 -23.15 13.13
CA VAL A 374 -8.81 -24.14 13.11
C VAL A 374 -9.33 -25.56 13.28
N LEU A 375 -10.29 -25.79 14.20
CA LEU A 375 -10.95 -27.08 14.38
C LEU A 375 -11.68 -27.55 13.11
N ASN A 376 -12.37 -26.65 12.43
CA ASN A 376 -13.06 -26.97 11.17
C ASN A 376 -12.06 -27.41 10.08
N LEU A 377 -10.93 -26.68 9.94
CA LEU A 377 -9.88 -27.05 9.01
C LEU A 377 -9.26 -28.43 9.35
N LYS A 378 -9.06 -28.70 10.63
CA LYS A 378 -8.61 -30.04 11.09
C LYS A 378 -9.58 -31.14 10.69
N LYS A 379 -10.90 -30.92 10.92
CA LYS A 379 -11.96 -31.87 10.53
C LYS A 379 -12.03 -32.06 9.02
N ALA A 380 -11.71 -31.05 8.22
CA ALA A 380 -11.61 -31.14 6.75
C ALA A 380 -10.37 -31.93 6.28
N GLY A 381 -9.54 -32.42 7.20
CA GLY A 381 -8.35 -33.21 6.87
C GLY A 381 -7.05 -32.41 6.72
N ALA A 382 -7.03 -31.15 7.12
CA ALA A 382 -5.81 -30.36 7.07
C ALA A 382 -4.73 -30.96 8.02
N LYS A 383 -3.51 -31.05 7.50
CA LYS A 383 -2.30 -31.45 8.24
C LYS A 383 -1.44 -30.23 8.61
N ALA A 384 -1.75 -29.06 8.07
CA ALA A 384 -1.14 -27.78 8.39
C ALA A 384 -2.16 -26.65 8.17
N VAL A 385 -1.90 -25.46 8.68
CA VAL A 385 -2.72 -24.27 8.46
C VAL A 385 -1.86 -23.14 7.90
N LEU A 386 -2.31 -22.51 6.81
CA LEU A 386 -1.75 -21.27 6.27
C LEU A 386 -2.70 -20.11 6.60
N ILE A 387 -2.18 -19.08 7.24
CA ILE A 387 -2.99 -17.95 7.73
C ILE A 387 -2.60 -16.64 7.08
N SER A 388 -3.60 -15.81 6.77
CA SER A 388 -3.44 -14.42 6.35
C SER A 388 -3.92 -13.50 7.46
N ASN A 389 -3.08 -12.87 8.23
CA ASN A 389 -3.54 -12.52 9.54
C ASN A 389 -3.21 -11.13 10.06
N CYS A 390 -4.03 -10.65 11.03
CA CYS A 390 -3.65 -9.69 12.04
C CYS A 390 -3.03 -10.37 13.27
N THR A 391 -2.36 -9.63 14.12
CA THR A 391 -1.49 -10.09 15.20
C THR A 391 -2.20 -10.96 16.24
N ASP A 392 -3.42 -10.58 16.66
CA ASP A 392 -4.18 -11.31 17.68
C ASP A 392 -4.68 -12.65 17.17
N CYS A 393 -5.02 -12.73 15.89
CA CYS A 393 -5.42 -13.99 15.26
C CYS A 393 -4.23 -14.98 15.22
N THR A 394 -3.02 -14.50 14.95
CA THR A 394 -1.81 -15.31 15.04
C THR A 394 -1.64 -15.88 16.45
N ASN A 395 -1.87 -15.09 17.49
CA ASN A 395 -1.83 -15.56 18.88
C ASN A 395 -2.80 -16.72 19.12
N THR A 396 -4.07 -16.54 18.71
CA THR A 396 -5.10 -17.58 18.93
C THR A 396 -4.76 -18.87 18.18
N VAL A 397 -4.34 -18.76 16.93
CA VAL A 397 -3.95 -19.92 16.13
C VAL A 397 -2.71 -20.59 16.75
N MET A 398 -1.70 -19.83 17.12
CA MET A 398 -0.48 -20.36 17.74
C MET A 398 -0.75 -21.01 19.11
N SER A 399 -1.81 -20.64 19.81
CA SER A 399 -2.22 -21.28 21.07
C SER A 399 -2.93 -22.62 20.86
N CYS A 400 -3.73 -22.78 19.81
CA CYS A 400 -4.54 -23.98 19.61
C CYS A 400 -3.97 -24.97 18.59
N ALA A 401 -3.32 -24.52 17.54
CA ALA A 401 -2.85 -25.40 16.47
C ALA A 401 -1.82 -26.45 16.92
N PRO A 402 -0.83 -26.13 17.79
CA PRO A 402 0.09 -27.15 18.32
C PRO A 402 -0.61 -28.27 19.07
N GLN A 403 -1.67 -27.97 19.84
CA GLN A 403 -2.47 -28.99 20.56
C GLN A 403 -3.22 -29.92 19.62
N LEU A 404 -3.39 -29.52 18.37
CA LEU A 404 -4.02 -30.29 17.30
C LEU A 404 -2.98 -30.97 16.36
N ASN A 405 -1.69 -30.87 16.68
CA ASN A 405 -0.58 -31.29 15.82
C ASN A 405 -0.65 -30.66 14.42
N LEU A 406 -0.95 -29.36 14.34
CA LEU A 406 -1.02 -28.61 13.10
C LEU A 406 0.13 -27.58 13.05
N PRO A 407 1.14 -27.75 12.18
CA PRO A 407 2.06 -26.68 11.84
C PRO A 407 1.32 -25.46 11.30
N VAL A 408 1.81 -24.27 11.64
CA VAL A 408 1.24 -22.99 11.19
C VAL A 408 2.24 -22.26 10.31
N TYR A 409 1.82 -21.96 9.11
CA TYR A 409 2.50 -21.08 8.16
C TYR A 409 1.76 -19.73 8.10
N HIS A 410 2.50 -18.66 7.93
CA HIS A 410 1.93 -17.33 7.82
C HIS A 410 2.25 -16.72 6.44
N CYS A 411 1.29 -16.00 5.84
CA CYS A 411 1.44 -15.43 4.49
C CYS A 411 2.67 -14.51 4.32
N THR A 412 3.24 -14.04 5.42
CA THR A 412 4.40 -13.13 5.43
C THR A 412 5.74 -13.86 5.60
N ASP A 413 5.75 -15.18 5.86
CA ASP A 413 6.95 -15.88 6.30
C ASP A 413 8.11 -15.76 5.30
N ASP A 414 7.83 -15.93 4.01
CA ASP A 414 8.86 -15.96 2.98
C ASP A 414 9.47 -14.57 2.75
N ALA A 415 8.64 -13.52 2.81
CA ALA A 415 9.11 -12.15 2.72
C ALA A 415 9.96 -11.74 3.94
N LEU A 416 9.55 -12.13 5.16
CA LEU A 416 10.28 -11.80 6.39
C LEU A 416 11.61 -12.56 6.49
N ARG A 417 11.63 -13.85 6.08
CA ARG A 417 12.87 -14.65 6.03
C ARG A 417 13.88 -14.03 5.07
N ALA A 418 13.41 -13.52 3.92
CA ALA A 418 14.27 -12.93 2.91
C ALA A 418 15.08 -11.72 3.41
N VAL A 419 14.65 -11.06 4.49
CA VAL A 419 15.34 -9.91 5.11
C VAL A 419 15.79 -10.19 6.55
N ASN A 420 15.81 -11.47 6.97
CA ASN A 420 16.18 -11.89 8.32
C ASN A 420 15.36 -11.24 9.44
N TYR A 421 14.10 -10.86 9.15
CA TYR A 421 13.20 -10.30 10.14
C TYR A 421 12.53 -11.41 10.96
N LYS A 422 12.21 -11.08 12.22
CA LYS A 422 11.47 -11.98 13.10
C LYS A 422 10.10 -12.32 12.50
N LEU A 423 9.78 -13.62 12.42
CA LEU A 423 8.48 -14.08 11.95
C LEU A 423 7.35 -13.58 12.85
N ILE A 424 6.19 -13.34 12.27
CA ILE A 424 5.00 -12.89 13.00
C ILE A 424 4.42 -14.09 13.73
N ARG A 425 4.81 -14.25 14.99
CA ARG A 425 4.35 -15.28 15.92
C ARG A 425 4.15 -14.61 17.29
N ARG A 426 2.99 -13.98 17.50
CA ARG A 426 2.70 -13.37 18.79
C ARG A 426 2.03 -14.37 19.72
N PHE A 427 2.54 -14.43 20.92
CA PHE A 427 1.85 -15.02 22.06
C PHE A 427 1.17 -13.90 22.83
N LYS A 428 0.00 -14.17 23.45
CA LYS A 428 -0.60 -13.21 24.37
C LYS A 428 0.47 -12.76 25.36
N LYS A 429 0.59 -11.46 25.59
CA LYS A 429 1.31 -11.00 26.77
C LYS A 429 0.61 -11.64 27.97
N GLU A 430 1.33 -12.33 28.80
CA GLU A 430 0.86 -12.66 30.14
C GLU A 430 0.49 -11.33 30.80
N ALA A 431 -0.72 -11.29 31.39
CA ALA A 431 -1.30 -10.08 31.95
C ALA A 431 -0.51 -9.58 33.16
#